data_74f189e3f10320fd518f86e21c6dd650
#
_entry.id   74f189e3f10320fd518f86e21c6dd650
#
_cell.length_a   1.000
_cell.length_b   1.000
_cell.length_c   1.000
_cell.angle_alpha   90.00
_cell.angle_beta   90.00
_cell.angle_gamma   90.00
#
_symmetry.space_group_name_H-M   'P 1'
#
loop_
_entity.id
_entity.type
_entity.pdbx_description
1 polymer ?
#
loop_
_entity_poly.entity_id
_entity_poly.type
_entity_poly.pdbx_seq_one_letter_code
_entity_poly.pdbx_strand_id
1 'polypeptide(L)'
;MRECLVIAKALGDKQRVRALMSLRNGELCLCQLIRFLGLSPSTVSKHMAILNQAGLVGSRKEGRWVHYRLPGKSAHPCVVGAIRWLKGCLARDPQVRDDEKRVRAVCKLPKETLGACYKR
;
A
#
# COMPACT_ATOMS: atom_id res chain seq x y z
N MET A 1 10.71 -21.62 -0.22
CA MET A 1 9.59 -21.87 0.71
C MET A 1 9.30 -20.65 1.60
N ARG A 2 10.31 -20.12 2.26
CA ARG A 2 10.15 -19.00 3.18
C ARG A 2 9.52 -17.76 2.51
N GLU A 3 10.04 -17.37 1.34
CA GLU A 3 9.53 -16.20 0.61
C GLU A 3 8.06 -16.34 0.25
N CYS A 4 7.66 -17.52 -0.20
CA CYS A 4 6.25 -17.80 -0.52
C CYS A 4 5.35 -17.63 0.69
N LEU A 5 5.76 -18.14 1.83
CA LEU A 5 4.94 -18.09 3.05
C LEU A 5 4.84 -16.68 3.61
N VAL A 6 5.93 -15.92 3.55
CA VAL A 6 5.93 -14.51 4.00
C VAL A 6 4.97 -13.69 3.14
N ILE A 7 5.03 -13.88 1.82
CA ILE A 7 4.16 -13.18 0.88
C ILE A 7 2.69 -13.59 1.12
N ALA A 8 2.44 -14.89 1.22
CA ALA A 8 1.07 -15.39 1.43
C ALA A 8 0.46 -14.83 2.72
N LYS A 9 1.25 -14.79 3.79
CA LYS A 9 0.79 -14.24 5.07
C LYS A 9 0.50 -12.74 4.96
N ALA A 10 1.35 -12.00 4.27
CA ALA A 10 1.14 -10.56 4.06
C ALA A 10 -0.15 -10.29 3.28
N LEU A 11 -0.47 -11.13 2.32
CA LEU A 11 -1.65 -11.00 1.49
C LEU A 11 -2.93 -11.59 2.11
N GLY A 12 -2.82 -12.17 3.29
CA GLY A 12 -3.95 -12.79 3.98
C GLY A 12 -4.86 -11.81 4.72
N ASP A 13 -4.74 -10.51 4.47
CA ASP A 13 -5.53 -9.48 5.13
C ASP A 13 -6.09 -8.51 4.10
N LYS A 14 -7.39 -8.26 4.19
CA LYS A 14 -8.10 -7.40 3.24
C LYS A 14 -7.51 -5.99 3.16
N GLN A 15 -7.16 -5.40 4.30
CA GLN A 15 -6.66 -4.03 4.32
C GLN A 15 -5.27 -3.94 3.68
N ARG A 16 -4.44 -4.96 3.87
CA ARG A 16 -3.12 -5.01 3.24
C ARG A 16 -3.24 -5.14 1.71
N VAL A 17 -4.16 -5.97 1.25
CA VAL A 17 -4.41 -6.10 -0.20
C VAL A 17 -4.92 -4.77 -0.78
N ARG A 18 -5.83 -4.11 -0.09
CA ARG A 18 -6.34 -2.79 -0.52
C ARG A 18 -5.21 -1.76 -0.60
N ALA A 19 -4.36 -1.70 0.42
CA ALA A 19 -3.21 -0.80 0.43
C ALA A 19 -2.26 -1.09 -0.74
N LEU A 20 -1.96 -2.37 -0.97
CA LEU A 20 -1.07 -2.77 -2.05
C LEU A 20 -1.63 -2.36 -3.41
N MET A 21 -2.90 -2.63 -3.65
CA MET A 21 -3.56 -2.30 -4.92
C MET A 21 -3.65 -0.77 -5.14
N SER A 22 -3.74 0.00 -4.06
CA SER A 22 -3.78 1.47 -4.16
C SER A 22 -2.49 2.06 -4.73
N LEU A 23 -1.38 1.33 -4.65
CA LEU A 23 -0.07 1.77 -5.12
C LEU A 23 0.18 1.47 -6.60
N ARG A 24 -0.76 0.79 -7.27
CA ARG A 24 -0.54 0.39 -8.68
C ARG A 24 -0.44 1.57 -9.65
N ASN A 25 -1.01 2.70 -9.29
CA ASN A 25 -1.01 3.90 -10.13
C ASN A 25 0.01 4.94 -9.69
N GLY A 26 0.81 4.64 -8.71
CA GLY A 26 1.85 5.54 -8.25
C GLY A 26 2.09 5.48 -6.75
N GLU A 27 3.10 6.20 -6.34
CA GLU A 27 3.53 6.30 -4.95
C GLU A 27 2.49 7.04 -4.10
N LEU A 28 2.29 6.58 -2.86
CA LEU A 28 1.45 7.25 -1.87
C LEU A 28 2.23 7.42 -0.58
N CYS A 29 2.01 8.53 0.13
CA CYS A 29 2.59 8.71 1.44
C CYS A 29 1.72 8.01 2.51
N LEU A 30 2.33 7.74 3.66
CA LEU A 30 1.64 7.09 4.77
C LEU A 30 0.35 7.81 5.16
N CYS A 31 0.36 9.13 5.18
CA CYS A 31 -0.84 9.92 5.51
C CYS A 31 -1.97 9.73 4.51
N GLN A 32 -1.64 9.60 3.22
CA GLN A 32 -2.63 9.32 2.21
C GLN A 32 -3.26 7.94 2.42
N LEU A 33 -2.43 6.95 2.76
CA LEU A 33 -2.90 5.60 3.06
C LEU A 33 -3.80 5.58 4.29
N ILE A 34 -3.41 6.28 5.35
CA ILE A 34 -4.21 6.39 6.56
C ILE A 34 -5.59 6.98 6.25
N ARG A 35 -5.60 8.07 5.49
CA ARG A 35 -6.82 8.76 5.11
C ARG A 35 -7.71 7.88 4.24
N PHE A 36 -7.11 7.24 3.24
CA PHE A 36 -7.82 6.36 2.31
C PHE A 36 -8.43 5.15 3.02
N LEU A 37 -7.66 4.47 3.84
CA LEU A 37 -8.13 3.26 4.53
C LEU A 37 -9.08 3.54 5.69
N GLY A 38 -9.00 4.74 6.26
CA GLY A 38 -9.84 5.11 7.41
C GLY A 38 -9.49 4.37 8.68
N LEU A 39 -8.24 3.92 8.80
CA LEU A 39 -7.75 3.19 9.97
C LEU A 39 -6.82 4.09 10.79
N SER A 40 -6.52 3.67 12.02
CA SER A 40 -5.58 4.43 12.85
C SER A 40 -4.17 4.42 12.24
N PRO A 41 -3.38 5.48 12.48
CA PRO A 41 -2.00 5.54 11.98
C PRO A 41 -1.15 4.34 12.39
N SER A 42 -1.27 3.88 13.62
CA SER A 42 -0.49 2.73 14.09
C SER A 42 -0.87 1.44 13.37
N THR A 43 -2.16 1.25 13.09
CA THR A 43 -2.64 0.08 12.35
C THR A 43 -2.13 0.08 10.92
N VAL A 44 -2.23 1.22 10.23
CA VAL A 44 -1.74 1.33 8.85
C VAL A 44 -0.23 1.14 8.80
N SER A 45 0.49 1.73 9.74
CA SER A 45 1.95 1.58 9.82
C SER A 45 2.35 0.11 9.97
N LYS A 46 1.64 -0.66 10.80
CA LYS A 46 1.89 -2.09 10.96
C LYS A 46 1.62 -2.86 9.68
N HIS A 47 0.52 -2.57 8.99
CA HIS A 47 0.22 -3.20 7.71
C HIS A 47 1.31 -2.92 6.68
N MET A 48 1.77 -1.69 6.60
CA MET A 48 2.81 -1.32 5.65
C MET A 48 4.15 -1.95 6.00
N ALA A 49 4.46 -2.10 7.28
CA ALA A 49 5.67 -2.81 7.74
C ALA A 49 5.65 -4.27 7.31
N ILE A 50 4.51 -4.94 7.44
CA ILE A 50 4.35 -6.34 7.02
C ILE A 50 4.55 -6.47 5.50
N LEU A 51 3.94 -5.58 4.72
CA LEU A 51 4.11 -5.56 3.27
C LEU A 51 5.57 -5.28 2.88
N ASN A 52 6.22 -4.37 3.57
CA ASN A 52 7.62 -4.02 3.30
C ASN A 52 8.55 -5.20 3.59
N GLN A 53 8.35 -5.88 4.72
CA GLN A 53 9.16 -7.05 5.08
C GLN A 53 9.00 -8.20 4.08
N ALA A 54 7.82 -8.31 3.46
CA ALA A 54 7.58 -9.31 2.43
C ALA A 54 8.14 -8.92 1.07
N GLY A 55 8.67 -7.70 0.94
CA GLY A 55 9.19 -7.19 -0.32
C GLY A 55 8.10 -6.73 -1.29
N LEU A 56 6.86 -6.68 -0.83
CA LEU A 56 5.72 -6.31 -1.68
C LEU A 56 5.59 -4.80 -1.91
N VAL A 57 6.17 -4.00 -1.03
CA VAL A 57 6.26 -2.55 -1.20
C VAL A 57 7.67 -2.08 -0.87
N GLY A 58 8.11 -1.00 -1.53
CA GLY A 58 9.29 -0.26 -1.16
C GLY A 58 8.87 1.01 -0.44
N SER A 59 9.79 1.59 0.33
CA SER A 59 9.53 2.84 1.02
C SER A 59 10.73 3.77 0.88
N ARG A 60 10.45 5.07 0.97
CA ARG A 60 11.47 6.10 1.07
C ARG A 60 11.03 7.16 2.04
N LYS A 61 11.98 7.79 2.70
CA LYS A 61 11.70 8.85 3.66
C LYS A 61 12.14 10.19 3.09
N GLU A 62 11.27 11.18 3.19
CA GLU A 62 11.55 12.54 2.77
C GLU A 62 11.16 13.48 3.91
N GLY A 63 12.14 13.93 4.68
CA GLY A 63 11.88 14.62 5.93
C GLY A 63 11.12 13.70 6.88
N ARG A 64 9.96 14.14 7.36
CA ARG A 64 9.08 13.32 8.20
C ARG A 64 8.04 12.54 7.40
N TRP A 65 8.04 12.68 6.06
CA TRP A 65 7.10 11.98 5.19
C TRP A 65 7.67 10.62 4.79
N VAL A 66 6.86 9.57 4.90
CA VAL A 66 7.21 8.23 4.43
C VAL A 66 6.35 7.92 3.23
N HIS A 67 6.99 7.56 2.12
CA HIS A 67 6.32 7.24 0.86
C HIS A 67 6.47 5.76 0.56
N TYR A 68 5.42 5.16 0.03
CA TYR A 68 5.41 3.74 -0.35
C TYR A 68 5.14 3.60 -1.83
N ARG A 69 5.72 2.57 -2.43
CA ARG A 69 5.57 2.28 -3.85
C ARG A 69 5.64 0.77 -4.09
N LEU A 70 5.11 0.35 -5.23
CA LEU A 70 5.30 -1.03 -5.66
C LEU A 70 6.77 -1.22 -6.04
N PRO A 71 7.34 -2.42 -5.83
CA PRO A 71 8.71 -2.70 -6.22
C PRO A 71 8.84 -2.78 -7.75
N GLY A 72 10.04 -2.52 -8.25
CA GLY A 72 10.33 -2.61 -9.67
C GLY A 72 10.48 -4.05 -10.15
N LYS A 73 10.78 -4.19 -11.45
CA LYS A 73 10.96 -5.50 -12.11
C LYS A 73 12.13 -6.29 -11.56
N SER A 74 13.06 -5.63 -10.88
CA SER A 74 14.23 -6.29 -10.26
C SER A 74 13.89 -6.96 -8.92
N ALA A 75 12.66 -6.85 -8.46
CA ALA A 75 12.22 -7.50 -7.23
C ALA A 75 12.27 -9.03 -7.38
N HIS A 76 12.23 -9.72 -6.24
CA HIS A 76 12.22 -11.17 -6.23
C HIS A 76 11.09 -11.70 -7.12
N PRO A 77 11.33 -12.75 -7.93
CA PRO A 77 10.31 -13.29 -8.84
C PRO A 77 8.98 -13.64 -8.16
N CYS A 78 9.03 -14.13 -6.92
CA CYS A 78 7.82 -14.43 -6.15
C CYS A 78 6.98 -13.18 -5.91
N VAL A 79 7.62 -12.05 -5.64
CA VAL A 79 6.95 -10.76 -5.43
C VAL A 79 6.32 -10.28 -6.73
N VAL A 80 7.07 -10.30 -7.81
CA VAL A 80 6.57 -9.89 -9.15
C VAL A 80 5.37 -10.73 -9.53
N GLY A 81 5.48 -12.05 -9.36
CA GLY A 81 4.39 -12.97 -9.65
C GLY A 81 3.15 -12.75 -8.79
N ALA A 82 3.35 -12.50 -7.49
CA ALA A 82 2.24 -12.27 -6.56
C ALA A 82 1.47 -11.00 -6.92
N ILE A 83 2.18 -9.92 -7.22
CA ILE A 83 1.56 -8.64 -7.59
C ILE A 83 0.79 -8.79 -8.91
N ARG A 84 1.40 -9.47 -9.89
CA ARG A 84 0.74 -9.73 -11.18
C ARG A 84 -0.55 -10.53 -10.98
N TRP A 85 -0.47 -11.56 -10.15
CA TRP A 85 -1.63 -12.40 -9.84
C TRP A 85 -2.75 -11.58 -9.20
N LEU A 86 -2.43 -10.74 -8.21
CA LEU A 86 -3.40 -9.87 -7.57
C LEU A 86 -4.06 -8.91 -8.56
N LYS A 87 -3.26 -8.26 -9.41
CA LYS A 87 -3.78 -7.34 -10.42
C LYS A 87 -4.77 -8.04 -11.35
N GLY A 88 -4.46 -9.27 -11.74
CA GLY A 88 -5.35 -10.06 -12.58
C GLY A 88 -6.64 -10.44 -11.86
N CYS A 89 -6.53 -10.94 -10.63
CA CYS A 89 -7.69 -11.35 -9.83
C CYS A 89 -8.62 -10.19 -9.52
N LEU A 90 -8.06 -9.01 -9.28
CA LEU A 90 -8.81 -7.87 -8.76
C LEU A 90 -9.10 -6.78 -9.81
N ALA A 91 -8.83 -7.06 -11.09
CA ALA A 91 -9.00 -6.08 -12.17
C ALA A 91 -10.41 -5.50 -12.25
N ARG A 92 -11.43 -6.29 -11.87
CA ARG A 92 -12.82 -5.88 -11.92
C ARG A 92 -13.49 -5.90 -10.55
N ASP A 93 -12.70 -6.02 -9.49
CA ASP A 93 -13.25 -6.08 -8.13
C ASP A 93 -13.89 -4.73 -7.76
N PRO A 94 -15.16 -4.75 -7.28
CA PRO A 94 -15.86 -3.50 -6.92
C PRO A 94 -15.18 -2.70 -5.82
N GLN A 95 -14.60 -3.37 -4.83
CA GLN A 95 -13.89 -2.69 -3.74
C GLN A 95 -12.66 -1.95 -4.28
N VAL A 96 -11.90 -2.61 -5.15
CA VAL A 96 -10.70 -2.02 -5.74
C VAL A 96 -11.06 -0.81 -6.62
N ARG A 97 -12.15 -0.90 -7.36
CA ARG A 97 -12.63 0.23 -8.18
C ARG A 97 -13.08 1.42 -7.33
N ASP A 98 -13.79 1.14 -6.24
CA ASP A 98 -14.21 2.18 -5.31
C ASP A 98 -12.98 2.81 -4.64
N ASP A 99 -12.03 1.98 -4.21
CA ASP A 99 -10.79 2.44 -3.60
C ASP A 99 -10.00 3.34 -4.55
N GLU A 100 -9.99 3.06 -5.84
CA GLU A 100 -9.31 3.88 -6.83
C GLU A 100 -9.86 5.31 -6.84
N LYS A 101 -11.16 5.45 -6.72
CA LYS A 101 -11.83 6.76 -6.64
C LYS A 101 -11.43 7.48 -5.36
N ARG A 102 -11.41 6.76 -4.24
CA ARG A 102 -11.00 7.32 -2.94
C ARG A 102 -9.55 7.79 -2.96
N VAL A 103 -8.68 7.01 -3.55
CA VAL A 103 -7.25 7.36 -3.67
C VAL A 103 -7.09 8.65 -4.49
N ARG A 104 -7.80 8.77 -5.60
CA ARG A 104 -7.77 9.99 -6.43
C ARG A 104 -8.22 11.21 -5.63
N ALA A 105 -9.26 11.07 -4.83
CA ALA A 105 -9.75 12.17 -3.99
C ALA A 105 -8.72 12.57 -2.93
N VAL A 106 -8.10 11.57 -2.27
CA VAL A 106 -7.07 11.82 -1.25
C VAL A 106 -5.84 12.49 -1.84
N CYS A 107 -5.44 12.11 -3.06
CA CYS A 107 -4.29 12.71 -3.74
C CYS A 107 -4.47 14.19 -4.06
N LYS A 108 -5.71 14.66 -4.08
CA LYS A 108 -6.01 16.08 -4.33
C LYS A 108 -5.99 16.92 -3.05
N LEU A 109 -5.88 16.31 -1.88
CA LEU A 109 -5.87 17.02 -0.61
C LEU A 109 -4.55 17.76 -0.40
N PRO A 110 -4.60 18.98 0.21
CA PRO A 110 -3.38 19.72 0.52
C PRO A 110 -2.54 19.00 1.57
N LYS A 111 -1.23 19.20 1.52
CA LYS A 111 -0.30 18.62 2.49
C LYS A 111 -0.62 19.01 3.93
N GLU A 112 -1.13 20.21 4.16
CA GLU A 112 -1.54 20.68 5.48
C GLU A 112 -2.60 19.78 6.10
N THR A 113 -3.57 19.37 5.31
CA THR A 113 -4.63 18.45 5.76
C THR A 113 -4.06 17.09 6.10
N LEU A 114 -3.18 16.57 5.24
CA LEU A 114 -2.55 15.25 5.43
C LEU A 114 -1.51 15.28 6.55
N GLY A 115 -0.83 16.40 6.74
CA GLY A 115 0.21 16.56 7.74
C GLY A 115 -0.27 16.32 9.17
N ALA A 116 -1.56 16.49 9.43
CA ALA A 116 -2.14 16.24 10.74
C ALA A 116 -1.92 14.79 11.22
N CYS A 117 -1.75 13.85 10.32
CA CYS A 117 -1.49 12.45 10.66
C CYS A 117 -0.16 12.24 11.39
N TYR A 118 0.78 13.16 11.22
CA TYR A 118 2.11 13.09 11.83
C TYR A 118 2.23 13.87 13.14
N LYS A 119 1.21 14.62 13.50
CA LYS A 119 1.19 15.43 14.73
C LYS A 119 0.63 14.59 15.87
N ARG A 120 1.51 13.89 16.56
CA ARG A 120 1.08 13.04 17.68
C ARG A 120 2.04 13.07 18.80
#